data_0c1c5bbd168422ca010d7f95ecca4d58
#
_entry.id   0c1c5bbd168422ca010d7f95ecca4d58
#
_cell.length_a   1.000
_cell.length_b   1.000
_cell.length_c   1.000
_cell.angle_alpha   90.00
_cell.angle_beta   90.00
_cell.angle_gamma   90.00
#
_symmetry.space_group_name_H-M   'P 1'
#
loop_
_entity.id
_entity.type
_entity.pdbx_description
1 polymer ?
#
loop_
_entity_poly.entity_id
_entity_poly.type
_entity_poly.pdbx_seq_one_letter_code
_entity_poly.pdbx_strand_id
1 'polypeptide(L)'
;MHGIFPENVGVFPKPFSDQEDFLDYLNKTVLFTTAVSDETYYFEPIQTHDYFNHDDIPAIDLLGGDVVLTPSPHDFKCHRSYQYQDLTTRGTVEFRSSCAQPMADTFSVAAFHLGLMCELTALSDLLSDHIFYEDYGRDYQQLRRRFSAQELDQEALADMLAFSSELLDLASRGLEKRGFGESSYLAPLYQRIKTGENPAQKSLRLFEAGKSLSEISEMFANEKDS
;
A
#
# COMPACT_ATOMS: atom_id res chain seq x y z
N MET A 1 -11.96 1.69 -3.28
CA MET A 1 -11.41 1.37 -4.60
C MET A 1 -10.99 -0.11 -4.76
N HIS A 2 -11.63 -1.03 -4.07
CA HIS A 2 -11.21 -2.44 -4.08
C HIS A 2 -11.91 -3.29 -5.15
N GLY A 3 -12.36 -2.75 -6.25
CA GLY A 3 -13.23 -3.56 -7.07
C GLY A 3 -13.22 -3.34 -8.57
N ILE A 4 -12.54 -2.32 -9.07
CA ILE A 4 -12.63 -2.04 -10.52
C ILE A 4 -11.65 -2.92 -11.30
N PHE A 5 -10.43 -3.12 -10.79
CA PHE A 5 -9.40 -3.96 -11.42
C PHE A 5 -8.66 -4.73 -10.33
N PRO A 6 -9.23 -5.84 -9.80
CA PRO A 6 -8.64 -6.58 -8.69
C PRO A 6 -7.23 -7.11 -8.98
N GLU A 7 -6.90 -7.34 -10.26
CA GLU A 7 -5.60 -7.80 -10.71
C GLU A 7 -4.50 -6.75 -10.52
N ASN A 8 -4.88 -5.46 -10.56
CA ASN A 8 -3.94 -4.33 -10.46
C ASN A 8 -3.92 -3.68 -9.08
N VAL A 9 -4.76 -4.11 -8.12
CA VAL A 9 -5.00 -3.37 -6.89
C VAL A 9 -4.74 -4.23 -5.65
N GLY A 10 -4.14 -3.63 -4.63
CA GLY A 10 -4.00 -4.22 -3.32
C GLY A 10 -2.59 -4.66 -2.98
N VAL A 11 -2.46 -5.81 -2.35
CA VAL A 11 -1.17 -6.42 -2.03
C VAL A 11 -0.80 -7.46 -3.07
N PHE A 12 0.49 -7.68 -3.28
CA PHE A 12 0.95 -8.78 -4.12
C PHE A 12 0.38 -10.11 -3.61
N PRO A 13 0.01 -11.02 -4.52
CA PRO A 13 -0.59 -12.30 -4.13
C PRO A 13 0.39 -13.23 -3.41
N LYS A 14 1.68 -13.08 -3.68
CA LYS A 14 2.76 -13.87 -3.11
C LYS A 14 4.10 -13.12 -3.20
N PRO A 15 5.13 -13.53 -2.45
CA PRO A 15 6.51 -13.13 -2.76
C PRO A 15 6.92 -13.66 -4.14
N PHE A 16 7.70 -12.89 -4.89
CA PHE A 16 8.24 -13.31 -6.18
C PHE A 16 9.62 -13.93 -5.99
N SER A 17 9.86 -15.10 -6.63
CA SER A 17 11.12 -15.82 -6.53
C SER A 17 12.21 -15.19 -7.39
N ASP A 18 11.85 -14.64 -8.53
CA ASP A 18 12.75 -14.06 -9.51
C ASP A 18 12.00 -13.09 -10.45
N GLN A 19 12.72 -12.61 -11.46
CA GLN A 19 12.18 -11.67 -12.43
C GLN A 19 11.13 -12.32 -13.35
N GLU A 20 11.26 -13.59 -13.68
CA GLU A 20 10.32 -14.31 -14.56
C GLU A 20 8.96 -14.45 -13.85
N ASP A 21 8.97 -14.85 -12.58
CA ASP A 21 7.77 -14.94 -11.76
C ASP A 21 7.05 -13.58 -11.61
N PHE A 22 7.80 -12.49 -11.52
CA PHE A 22 7.23 -11.15 -11.52
C PHE A 22 6.63 -10.75 -12.87
N LEU A 23 7.27 -11.11 -13.98
CA LEU A 23 6.73 -10.86 -15.32
C LEU A 23 5.46 -11.68 -15.59
N ASP A 24 5.40 -12.92 -15.13
CA ASP A 24 4.21 -13.75 -15.20
C ASP A 24 3.04 -13.14 -14.41
N TYR A 25 3.33 -12.52 -13.28
CA TYR A 25 2.33 -11.76 -12.55
C TYR A 25 1.85 -10.55 -13.35
N LEU A 26 2.76 -9.74 -13.91
CA LEU A 26 2.41 -8.56 -14.69
C LEU A 26 1.55 -8.91 -15.92
N ASN A 27 1.81 -10.04 -16.56
CA ASN A 27 1.03 -10.52 -17.69
C ASN A 27 -0.45 -10.82 -17.34
N LYS A 28 -0.75 -11.07 -16.07
CA LYS A 28 -2.10 -11.32 -15.56
C LYS A 28 -2.83 -10.04 -15.11
N THR A 29 -2.11 -8.93 -14.99
CA THR A 29 -2.72 -7.63 -14.73
C THR A 29 -3.40 -7.10 -15.98
N VAL A 30 -4.16 -6.01 -15.87
CA VAL A 30 -4.90 -5.44 -17.00
C VAL A 30 -4.33 -4.08 -17.42
N LEU A 31 -4.39 -3.82 -18.73
CA LEU A 31 -4.29 -2.50 -19.33
C LEU A 31 -5.69 -1.96 -19.59
N PHE A 32 -5.92 -0.68 -19.37
CA PHE A 32 -7.19 0.01 -19.59
C PHE A 32 -7.00 1.46 -20.03
N THR A 33 -5.77 1.87 -20.23
CA THR A 33 -5.43 3.23 -20.68
C THR A 33 -4.10 3.20 -21.44
N THR A 34 -3.98 4.07 -22.42
CA THR A 34 -2.71 4.37 -23.09
C THR A 34 -2.60 5.86 -23.41
N ALA A 35 -1.42 6.29 -23.82
CA ALA A 35 -1.17 7.66 -24.28
C ALA A 35 -0.51 7.64 -25.68
N VAL A 36 -1.11 8.35 -26.59
CA VAL A 36 -0.58 8.54 -27.96
C VAL A 36 -0.44 10.04 -28.20
N SER A 37 0.74 10.51 -28.56
CA SER A 37 1.02 11.94 -28.83
C SER A 37 0.58 12.88 -27.69
N ASP A 38 0.84 12.49 -26.43
CA ASP A 38 0.46 13.20 -25.19
C ASP A 38 -1.05 13.26 -24.90
N GLU A 39 -1.88 12.61 -25.69
CA GLU A 39 -3.30 12.43 -25.41
C GLU A 39 -3.55 11.07 -24.72
N THR A 40 -4.42 11.07 -23.71
CA THR A 40 -4.76 9.87 -22.94
C THR A 40 -6.08 9.28 -23.45
N TYR A 41 -6.09 7.99 -23.65
CA TYR A 41 -7.25 7.20 -24.08
C TYR A 41 -7.57 6.11 -23.09
N TYR A 42 -8.85 5.75 -22.97
CA TYR A 42 -9.35 4.70 -22.09
C TYR A 42 -10.10 3.65 -22.89
N PHE A 43 -9.99 2.40 -22.49
CA PHE A 43 -10.66 1.27 -23.11
C PHE A 43 -11.09 0.23 -22.05
N GLU A 44 -11.93 -0.70 -22.43
CA GLU A 44 -12.30 -1.81 -21.55
C GLU A 44 -11.04 -2.57 -21.12
N PRO A 45 -10.94 -2.99 -19.84
CA PRO A 45 -9.75 -3.66 -19.33
C PRO A 45 -9.43 -4.94 -20.11
N ILE A 46 -8.21 -5.04 -20.59
CA ILE A 46 -7.68 -6.19 -21.33
C ILE A 46 -6.47 -6.72 -20.55
N GLN A 47 -6.37 -8.05 -20.38
CA GLN A 47 -5.18 -8.63 -19.76
C GLN A 47 -3.93 -8.22 -20.52
N THR A 48 -2.88 -7.87 -19.80
CA THR A 48 -1.62 -7.37 -20.39
C THR A 48 -1.07 -8.35 -21.42
N HIS A 49 -1.15 -9.66 -21.14
CA HIS A 49 -0.75 -10.70 -22.09
C HIS A 49 -1.55 -10.65 -23.39
N ASP A 50 -2.87 -10.41 -23.33
CA ASP A 50 -3.75 -10.43 -24.50
C ASP A 50 -3.74 -9.10 -25.25
N TYR A 51 -3.44 -7.99 -24.57
CA TYR A 51 -3.48 -6.65 -25.14
C TYR A 51 -2.70 -6.53 -26.47
N PHE A 52 -1.49 -7.08 -26.48
CA PHE A 52 -0.60 -6.99 -27.65
C PHE A 52 -0.96 -7.97 -28.79
N ASN A 53 -1.97 -8.83 -28.60
CA ASN A 53 -2.48 -9.72 -29.62
C ASN A 53 -3.67 -9.13 -30.41
N HIS A 54 -4.16 -7.95 -29.99
CA HIS A 54 -5.20 -7.23 -30.73
C HIS A 54 -4.62 -6.44 -31.90
N ASP A 55 -5.29 -6.45 -33.04
CA ASP A 55 -4.95 -5.56 -34.16
C ASP A 55 -5.43 -4.13 -33.88
N ASP A 56 -6.67 -4.01 -33.37
CA ASP A 56 -7.34 -2.76 -33.06
C ASP A 56 -8.13 -2.87 -31.75
N ILE A 57 -8.14 -1.79 -30.95
CA ILE A 57 -8.86 -1.69 -29.68
C ILE A 57 -9.80 -0.48 -29.71
N PRO A 58 -11.12 -0.68 -29.57
CA PRO A 58 -12.06 0.41 -29.37
C PRO A 58 -11.73 1.16 -28.07
N ALA A 59 -11.64 2.48 -28.13
CA ALA A 59 -11.30 3.31 -26.99
C ALA A 59 -12.07 4.63 -27.00
N ILE A 60 -11.97 5.39 -25.95
CA ILE A 60 -12.54 6.74 -25.81
C ILE A 60 -11.43 7.73 -25.42
N ASP A 61 -11.56 8.93 -25.93
CA ASP A 61 -10.73 10.06 -25.47
C ASP A 61 -11.26 10.67 -24.16
N LEU A 62 -10.56 11.67 -23.64
CA LEU A 62 -10.96 12.37 -22.40
C LEU A 62 -12.29 13.13 -22.50
N LEU A 63 -12.77 13.39 -23.71
CA LEU A 63 -14.03 14.09 -23.98
C LEU A 63 -15.18 13.10 -24.26
N GLY A 64 -14.89 11.80 -24.28
CA GLY A 64 -15.85 10.75 -24.57
C GLY A 64 -16.03 10.48 -26.06
N GLY A 65 -15.13 10.94 -26.92
CA GLY A 65 -15.12 10.65 -28.35
C GLY A 65 -14.59 9.24 -28.62
N ASP A 66 -15.26 8.51 -29.53
CA ASP A 66 -14.83 7.17 -29.93
C ASP A 66 -13.58 7.23 -30.79
N VAL A 67 -12.60 6.38 -30.48
CA VAL A 67 -11.36 6.21 -31.22
C VAL A 67 -11.02 4.73 -31.38
N VAL A 68 -10.15 4.41 -32.31
CA VAL A 68 -9.57 3.07 -32.46
C VAL A 68 -8.07 3.16 -32.28
N LEU A 69 -7.53 2.34 -31.39
CA LEU A 69 -6.13 2.29 -31.08
C LEU A 69 -5.49 1.02 -31.64
N THR A 70 -4.30 1.14 -32.20
CA THR A 70 -3.47 -0.01 -32.56
C THR A 70 -2.43 -0.24 -31.44
N PRO A 71 -2.44 -1.41 -30.76
CA PRO A 71 -1.49 -1.69 -29.70
C PRO A 71 -0.03 -1.54 -30.09
N SER A 72 0.74 -0.99 -29.19
CA SER A 72 2.19 -0.80 -29.35
C SER A 72 2.93 -1.25 -28.08
N PRO A 73 4.12 -1.85 -28.17
CA PRO A 73 4.95 -2.14 -27.00
C PRO A 73 5.22 -0.93 -26.10
N HIS A 74 5.10 0.28 -26.65
CA HIS A 74 5.22 1.52 -25.90
C HIS A 74 4.10 1.70 -24.87
N ASP A 75 2.92 1.14 -25.12
CA ASP A 75 1.74 1.28 -24.27
C ASP A 75 1.94 0.64 -22.90
N PHE A 76 2.89 -0.32 -22.78
CA PHE A 76 3.25 -0.88 -21.49
C PHE A 76 3.75 0.19 -20.49
N LYS A 77 4.26 1.33 -20.97
CA LYS A 77 4.61 2.47 -20.11
C LYS A 77 3.40 3.12 -19.45
N CYS A 78 2.21 2.90 -20.00
CA CYS A 78 0.95 3.37 -19.45
C CYS A 78 0.28 2.36 -18.52
N HIS A 79 0.89 1.18 -18.34
CA HIS A 79 0.44 0.20 -17.36
C HIS A 79 0.33 0.85 -15.98
N ARG A 80 -0.83 0.74 -15.35
CA ARG A 80 -1.11 1.31 -14.04
C ARG A 80 -1.22 0.20 -13.01
N SER A 81 -0.28 0.17 -12.08
CA SER A 81 -0.37 -0.62 -10.88
C SER A 81 -0.90 0.25 -9.75
N TYR A 82 -1.89 -0.28 -9.04
CA TYR A 82 -2.41 0.29 -7.80
C TYR A 82 -2.06 -0.61 -6.61
N GLN A 83 -1.02 -1.41 -6.76
CA GLN A 83 -0.48 -2.24 -5.68
C GLN A 83 0.07 -1.35 -4.57
N TYR A 84 0.04 -1.86 -3.32
CA TYR A 84 0.54 -1.11 -2.17
C TYR A 84 2.07 -1.02 -2.14
N GLN A 85 2.73 -1.97 -2.78
CA GLN A 85 4.16 -1.91 -3.06
C GLN A 85 4.35 -1.96 -4.57
N ASP A 86 5.36 -1.28 -5.07
CA ASP A 86 5.67 -1.28 -6.50
C ASP A 86 7.17 -1.19 -6.73
N LEU A 87 7.64 -1.93 -7.73
CA LEU A 87 8.99 -1.79 -8.25
C LEU A 87 8.94 -0.80 -9.42
N THR A 88 9.43 0.39 -9.21
CA THR A 88 9.40 1.43 -10.22
C THR A 88 10.40 1.15 -11.36
N THR A 89 10.15 1.72 -12.52
CA THR A 89 11.08 1.63 -13.67
C THR A 89 12.46 2.23 -13.39
N ARG A 90 12.61 3.00 -12.31
CA ARG A 90 13.88 3.56 -11.83
C ARG A 90 14.65 2.61 -10.91
N GLY A 91 14.10 1.42 -10.63
CA GLY A 91 14.70 0.44 -9.74
C GLY A 91 14.53 0.77 -8.25
N THR A 92 13.54 1.59 -7.90
CA THR A 92 13.19 1.89 -6.51
C THR A 92 11.93 1.14 -6.10
N VAL A 93 11.85 0.74 -4.83
CA VAL A 93 10.62 0.18 -4.24
C VAL A 93 9.78 1.33 -3.69
N GLU A 94 8.53 1.39 -4.11
CA GLU A 94 7.55 2.36 -3.62
C GLU A 94 6.58 1.68 -2.65
N PHE A 95 6.37 2.29 -1.47
CA PHE A 95 5.40 1.83 -0.49
C PHE A 95 4.18 2.75 -0.50
N ARG A 96 3.04 2.24 -0.98
CA ARG A 96 1.77 2.99 -1.08
C ARG A 96 0.73 2.59 -0.03
N SER A 97 1.06 1.65 0.84
CA SER A 97 0.11 1.10 1.83
C SER A 97 -0.27 2.10 2.93
N SER A 98 0.54 3.12 3.12
CA SER A 98 0.35 4.09 4.21
C SER A 98 -0.69 5.13 3.85
N CYS A 99 -1.67 5.32 4.75
CA CYS A 99 -2.63 6.43 4.67
C CYS A 99 -1.98 7.77 5.02
N ALA A 100 -2.66 8.87 4.72
CA ALA A 100 -2.29 10.19 5.21
C ALA A 100 -2.19 10.19 6.74
N GLN A 101 -1.15 10.85 7.25
CA GLN A 101 -0.85 10.94 8.68
C GLN A 101 -1.15 12.35 9.19
N PRO A 102 -1.40 12.53 10.50
CA PRO A 102 -1.28 13.84 11.13
C PRO A 102 0.06 14.47 10.80
N MET A 103 0.13 15.79 10.69
CA MET A 103 1.34 16.47 10.23
C MET A 103 2.57 16.12 11.09
N ALA A 104 2.41 16.10 12.41
CA ALA A 104 3.47 15.74 13.35
C ALA A 104 3.98 14.29 13.17
N ASP A 105 3.12 13.37 12.70
CA ASP A 105 3.42 11.95 12.56
C ASP A 105 3.96 11.57 11.17
N THR A 106 4.09 12.52 10.25
CA THR A 106 4.39 12.25 8.83
C THR A 106 5.65 11.40 8.63
N PHE A 107 6.69 11.65 9.40
CA PHE A 107 7.95 10.91 9.29
C PHE A 107 7.93 9.52 9.91
N SER A 108 6.92 9.18 10.70
CA SER A 108 6.82 7.86 11.35
C SER A 108 6.76 6.72 10.34
N VAL A 109 6.09 6.93 9.21
CA VAL A 109 5.97 5.95 8.13
C VAL A 109 7.32 5.70 7.46
N ALA A 110 8.04 6.76 7.12
CA ALA A 110 9.36 6.64 6.49
C ALA A 110 10.36 5.98 7.45
N ALA A 111 10.35 6.36 8.73
CA ALA A 111 11.19 5.76 9.77
C ALA A 111 10.91 4.27 9.94
N PHE A 112 9.63 3.87 9.98
CA PHE A 112 9.24 2.46 10.09
C PHE A 112 9.80 1.62 8.95
N HIS A 113 9.54 2.00 7.71
CA HIS A 113 10.04 1.25 6.56
C HIS A 113 11.57 1.25 6.48
N LEU A 114 12.21 2.39 6.74
CA LEU A 114 13.67 2.49 6.75
C LEU A 114 14.30 1.57 7.81
N GLY A 115 13.72 1.55 9.01
CA GLY A 115 14.18 0.68 10.10
C GLY A 115 14.07 -0.80 9.74
N LEU A 116 12.95 -1.24 9.19
CA LEU A 116 12.77 -2.61 8.72
C LEU A 116 13.76 -2.98 7.60
N MET A 117 14.01 -2.07 6.67
CA MET A 117 14.99 -2.29 5.59
C MET A 117 16.42 -2.46 6.12
N CYS A 118 16.76 -1.90 7.27
CA CYS A 118 18.06 -2.11 7.91
C CYS A 118 18.20 -3.48 8.56
N GLU A 119 17.10 -4.20 8.79
CA GLU A 119 17.04 -5.49 9.47
C GLU A 119 16.41 -6.59 8.57
N LEU A 120 16.65 -6.56 7.26
CA LEU A 120 15.96 -7.44 6.30
C LEU A 120 16.05 -8.93 6.63
N THR A 121 17.18 -9.43 7.12
CA THR A 121 17.33 -10.83 7.50
C THR A 121 16.43 -11.17 8.68
N ALA A 122 16.49 -10.37 9.75
CA ALA A 122 15.66 -10.57 10.93
C ALA A 122 14.17 -10.36 10.64
N LEU A 123 13.84 -9.45 9.71
CA LEU A 123 12.46 -9.28 9.22
C LEU A 123 11.99 -10.52 8.47
N SER A 124 12.81 -11.08 7.60
CA SER A 124 12.49 -12.30 6.86
C SER A 124 12.24 -13.48 7.81
N ASP A 125 13.10 -13.66 8.81
CA ASP A 125 12.96 -14.70 9.82
C ASP A 125 11.66 -14.52 10.63
N LEU A 126 11.40 -13.30 11.11
CA LEU A 126 10.17 -12.96 11.84
C LEU A 126 8.92 -13.28 11.00
N LEU A 127 8.89 -12.86 9.74
CA LEU A 127 7.75 -13.07 8.86
C LEU A 127 7.57 -14.54 8.47
N SER A 128 8.65 -15.33 8.43
CA SER A 128 8.60 -16.74 8.05
C SER A 128 7.98 -17.61 9.13
N ASP A 129 8.28 -17.36 10.40
CA ASP A 129 8.00 -18.28 11.49
C ASP A 129 7.02 -17.72 12.54
N HIS A 130 6.47 -16.51 12.32
CA HIS A 130 5.61 -15.89 13.33
C HIS A 130 4.26 -16.57 13.46
N ILE A 131 3.84 -16.82 14.70
CA ILE A 131 2.57 -17.47 15.06
C ILE A 131 1.34 -16.78 14.47
N PHE A 132 1.38 -15.47 14.25
CA PHE A 132 0.32 -14.71 13.60
C PHE A 132 -0.08 -15.33 12.24
N TYR A 133 0.87 -15.88 11.49
CA TYR A 133 0.57 -16.53 10.23
C TYR A 133 0.13 -17.98 10.35
N GLU A 134 0.37 -18.62 11.48
CA GLU A 134 -0.23 -19.92 11.81
C GLU A 134 -1.72 -19.76 12.08
N ASP A 135 -2.11 -18.72 12.81
CA ASP A 135 -3.49 -18.46 13.22
C ASP A 135 -4.34 -17.84 12.08
N TYR A 136 -3.75 -16.95 11.28
CA TYR A 136 -4.48 -16.15 10.29
C TYR A 136 -4.17 -16.50 8.82
N GLY A 137 -3.20 -17.38 8.58
CA GLY A 137 -2.77 -17.80 7.24
C GLY A 137 -1.91 -16.75 6.55
N ARG A 138 -1.58 -17.02 5.27
CA ARG A 138 -0.69 -16.19 4.43
C ARG A 138 -1.37 -15.66 3.16
N ASP A 139 -2.70 -15.66 3.13
CA ASP A 139 -3.43 -14.92 2.11
C ASP A 139 -3.40 -13.42 2.45
N TYR A 140 -2.41 -12.73 1.91
CA TYR A 140 -2.18 -11.30 2.21
C TYR A 140 -3.35 -10.41 1.81
N GLN A 141 -4.15 -10.79 0.81
CA GLN A 141 -5.35 -10.04 0.44
C GLN A 141 -6.45 -10.21 1.50
N GLN A 142 -6.65 -11.42 2.00
CA GLN A 142 -7.59 -11.67 3.09
C GLN A 142 -7.14 -11.02 4.39
N LEU A 143 -5.86 -11.16 4.76
CA LEU A 143 -5.27 -10.48 5.93
C LEU A 143 -5.50 -8.97 5.86
N ARG A 144 -5.20 -8.37 4.71
CA ARG A 144 -5.43 -6.94 4.49
C ARG A 144 -6.90 -6.56 4.70
N ARG A 145 -7.85 -7.32 4.15
CA ARG A 145 -9.28 -7.07 4.31
C ARG A 145 -9.72 -7.20 5.77
N ARG A 146 -9.29 -8.26 6.44
CA ARG A 146 -9.63 -8.52 7.85
C ARG A 146 -9.09 -7.42 8.75
N PHE A 147 -7.80 -7.17 8.74
CA PHE A 147 -7.13 -6.25 9.67
C PHE A 147 -7.25 -4.76 9.31
N SER A 148 -7.85 -4.42 8.16
CA SER A 148 -8.26 -3.05 7.85
C SER A 148 -9.76 -2.79 8.05
N ALA A 149 -10.49 -3.74 8.60
CA ALA A 149 -11.89 -3.54 8.97
C ALA A 149 -12.01 -2.50 10.08
N GLN A 150 -13.15 -1.80 10.14
CA GLN A 150 -13.43 -0.79 11.15
C GLN A 150 -13.47 -1.40 12.56
N GLU A 151 -14.02 -2.59 12.66
CA GLU A 151 -14.14 -3.34 13.91
C GLU A 151 -13.42 -4.67 13.78
N LEU A 152 -12.61 -4.97 14.78
CA LEU A 152 -11.96 -6.26 14.97
C LEU A 152 -12.49 -6.86 16.28
N ASP A 153 -12.60 -8.17 16.35
CA ASP A 153 -12.79 -8.85 17.62
C ASP A 153 -11.55 -8.64 18.53
N GLN A 154 -11.75 -8.77 19.82
CA GLN A 154 -10.72 -8.45 20.82
C GLN A 154 -9.45 -9.30 20.68
N GLU A 155 -9.58 -10.56 20.30
CA GLU A 155 -8.46 -11.48 20.10
C GLU A 155 -7.64 -11.06 18.88
N ALA A 156 -8.28 -10.89 17.72
CA ALA A 156 -7.62 -10.43 16.51
C ALA A 156 -6.94 -9.06 16.67
N LEU A 157 -7.57 -8.15 17.43
CA LEU A 157 -6.96 -6.86 17.75
C LEU A 157 -5.70 -7.03 18.60
N ALA A 158 -5.75 -7.85 19.64
CA ALA A 158 -4.62 -8.10 20.51
C ALA A 158 -3.44 -8.72 19.75
N ASP A 159 -3.71 -9.72 18.90
CA ASP A 159 -2.68 -10.39 18.10
C ASP A 159 -2.06 -9.44 17.05
N MET A 160 -2.89 -8.62 16.40
CA MET A 160 -2.41 -7.60 15.48
C MET A 160 -1.51 -6.58 16.18
N LEU A 161 -1.90 -6.12 17.38
CA LEU A 161 -1.11 -5.15 18.15
C LEU A 161 0.20 -5.77 18.64
N ALA A 162 0.19 -7.02 19.09
CA ALA A 162 1.39 -7.74 19.51
C ALA A 162 2.37 -7.88 18.33
N PHE A 163 1.91 -8.38 17.18
CA PHE A 163 2.73 -8.51 15.98
C PHE A 163 3.25 -7.17 15.49
N SER A 164 2.43 -6.12 15.51
CA SER A 164 2.85 -4.77 15.14
C SER A 164 3.92 -4.22 16.09
N SER A 165 3.86 -4.54 17.38
CA SER A 165 4.89 -4.15 18.35
C SER A 165 6.24 -4.78 18.03
N GLU A 166 6.28 -6.06 17.68
CA GLU A 166 7.51 -6.74 17.32
C GLU A 166 8.15 -6.14 16.05
N LEU A 167 7.32 -5.79 15.05
CA LEU A 167 7.79 -5.09 13.84
C LEU A 167 8.34 -3.70 14.15
N LEU A 168 7.71 -2.96 15.08
CA LEU A 168 8.21 -1.65 15.51
C LEU A 168 9.53 -1.76 16.29
N ASP A 169 9.66 -2.74 17.16
CA ASP A 169 10.90 -3.00 17.88
C ASP A 169 12.04 -3.38 16.94
N LEU A 170 11.72 -4.14 15.89
CA LEU A 170 12.69 -4.46 14.85
C LEU A 170 13.11 -3.21 14.08
N ALA A 171 12.14 -2.36 13.69
CA ALA A 171 12.42 -1.11 13.00
C ALA A 171 13.26 -0.16 13.88
N SER A 172 12.95 -0.05 15.18
CA SER A 172 13.71 0.76 16.14
C SER A 172 15.18 0.31 16.21
N ARG A 173 15.41 -0.99 16.34
CA ARG A 173 16.78 -1.56 16.34
C ARG A 173 17.55 -1.22 15.06
N GLY A 174 16.86 -1.31 13.90
CA GLY A 174 17.47 -0.96 12.61
C GLY A 174 17.88 0.50 12.54
N LEU A 175 17.04 1.42 13.03
CA LEU A 175 17.34 2.86 13.08
C LEU A 175 18.43 3.20 14.10
N GLU A 176 18.43 2.54 15.25
CA GLU A 176 19.47 2.73 16.28
C GLU A 176 20.85 2.33 15.77
N LYS A 177 20.95 1.22 15.00
CA LYS A 177 22.21 0.83 14.35
C LYS A 177 22.73 1.87 13.36
N ARG A 178 21.85 2.66 12.74
CA ARG A 178 22.22 3.77 11.86
C ARG A 178 22.83 4.94 12.63
N GLY A 179 22.40 5.19 13.87
CA GLY A 179 22.96 6.21 14.75
C GLY A 179 22.60 7.66 14.43
N PHE A 180 21.53 7.92 13.68
CA PHE A 180 21.08 9.27 13.31
C PHE A 180 19.92 9.80 14.17
N GLY A 181 19.44 9.01 15.14
CA GLY A 181 18.34 9.42 16.03
C GLY A 181 16.94 9.31 15.43
N GLU A 182 16.81 8.69 14.28
CA GLU A 182 15.54 8.56 13.56
C GLU A 182 14.51 7.69 14.29
N SER A 183 14.94 6.86 15.24
CA SER A 183 14.05 6.01 16.06
C SER A 183 13.02 6.84 16.84
N SER A 184 13.30 8.09 17.15
CA SER A 184 12.34 9.01 17.78
C SER A 184 11.07 9.23 16.98
N TYR A 185 11.13 9.13 15.65
CA TYR A 185 9.95 9.24 14.77
C TYR A 185 9.00 8.06 14.87
N LEU A 186 9.38 6.97 15.52
CA LEU A 186 8.48 5.82 15.76
C LEU A 186 7.50 6.04 16.93
N ALA A 187 7.72 7.06 17.78
CA ALA A 187 6.89 7.31 18.96
C ALA A 187 5.38 7.35 18.69
N PRO A 188 4.87 7.99 17.61
CA PRO A 188 3.45 7.97 17.31
C PRO A 188 2.91 6.56 17.03
N LEU A 189 3.68 5.68 16.41
CA LEU A 189 3.28 4.31 16.12
C LEU A 189 3.19 3.48 17.40
N TYR A 190 4.16 3.61 18.30
CA TYR A 190 4.09 2.99 19.63
C TYR A 190 2.88 3.47 20.43
N GLN A 191 2.56 4.76 20.34
CA GLN A 191 1.36 5.29 21.00
C GLN A 191 0.08 4.67 20.46
N ARG A 192 -0.01 4.43 19.14
CA ARG A 192 -1.18 3.76 18.51
C ARG A 192 -1.31 2.31 18.98
N ILE A 193 -0.20 1.58 19.10
CA ILE A 193 -0.22 0.22 19.68
C ILE A 193 -0.75 0.26 21.11
N LYS A 194 -0.26 1.19 21.93
CA LYS A 194 -0.67 1.33 23.32
C LYS A 194 -2.15 1.68 23.50
N THR A 195 -2.69 2.49 22.61
CA THR A 195 -4.10 2.95 22.68
C THR A 195 -5.05 2.05 21.90
N GLY A 196 -4.56 1.27 20.95
CA GLY A 196 -5.39 0.52 20.01
C GLY A 196 -6.16 1.42 19.02
N GLU A 197 -5.83 2.72 18.93
CA GLU A 197 -6.55 3.70 18.10
C GLU A 197 -5.63 4.25 17.01
N ASN A 198 -6.04 4.14 15.75
CA ASN A 198 -5.37 4.77 14.62
C ASN A 198 -5.99 6.13 14.26
N PRO A 199 -5.34 6.97 13.39
CA PRO A 199 -5.86 8.28 13.03
C PRO A 199 -7.26 8.26 12.39
N ALA A 200 -7.62 7.22 11.64
CA ALA A 200 -8.94 7.10 11.04
C ALA A 200 -10.02 6.86 12.11
N GLN A 201 -9.75 5.99 13.07
CA GLN A 201 -10.65 5.75 14.21
C GLN A 201 -10.79 6.99 15.10
N LYS A 202 -9.68 7.71 15.34
CA LYS A 202 -9.69 9.01 16.04
C LYS A 202 -10.57 10.02 15.27
N SER A 203 -10.45 10.09 13.96
CA SER A 203 -11.29 10.98 13.12
C SER A 203 -12.76 10.63 13.22
N LEU A 204 -13.09 9.35 13.14
CA LEU A 204 -14.48 8.87 13.24
C LEU A 204 -15.07 9.23 14.61
N ARG A 205 -14.37 8.93 15.70
CA ARG A 205 -14.79 9.27 17.06
C ARG A 205 -15.01 10.77 17.26
N LEU A 206 -14.14 11.60 16.69
CA LEU A 206 -14.29 13.07 16.77
C LEU A 206 -15.51 13.56 15.96
N PHE A 207 -15.75 12.96 14.80
CA PHE A 207 -16.91 13.25 13.97
C PHE A 207 -18.22 12.87 14.67
N GLU A 208 -18.28 11.68 15.27
CA GLU A 208 -19.42 11.21 16.07
C GLU A 208 -19.65 12.07 17.32
N ALA A 209 -18.59 12.65 17.88
CA ALA A 209 -18.67 13.64 18.96
C ALA A 209 -19.11 15.05 18.49
N GLY A 210 -19.45 15.21 17.21
CA GLY A 210 -20.02 16.44 16.65
C GLY A 210 -19.02 17.43 16.07
N LYS A 211 -17.74 17.04 15.91
CA LYS A 211 -16.78 17.90 15.17
C LYS A 211 -17.01 17.82 13.67
N SER A 212 -16.86 18.94 12.99
CA SER A 212 -16.88 19.00 11.53
C SER A 212 -15.58 18.41 10.93
N LEU A 213 -15.63 18.00 9.67
CA LEU A 213 -14.44 17.53 8.93
C LEU A 213 -13.35 18.61 8.85
N SER A 214 -13.73 19.89 8.75
CA SER A 214 -12.77 21.01 8.76
C SER A 214 -12.03 21.10 10.08
N GLU A 215 -12.73 21.05 11.21
CA GLU A 215 -12.11 21.08 12.55
C GLU A 215 -11.18 19.88 12.78
N ILE A 216 -11.57 18.67 12.32
CA ILE A 216 -10.73 17.48 12.42
C ILE A 216 -9.47 17.65 11.57
N SER A 217 -9.61 18.15 10.34
CA SER A 217 -8.46 18.40 9.45
C SER A 217 -7.51 19.45 10.04
N GLU A 218 -8.04 20.54 10.60
CA GLU A 218 -7.24 21.57 11.27
C GLU A 218 -6.50 21.03 12.51
N MET A 219 -7.14 20.17 13.29
CA MET A 219 -6.50 19.51 14.43
C MET A 219 -5.27 18.71 13.98
N PHE A 220 -5.42 17.88 12.95
CA PHE A 220 -4.31 17.05 12.45
C PHE A 220 -3.23 17.86 11.73
N ALA A 221 -3.56 19.01 11.14
CA ALA A 221 -2.58 19.92 10.54
C ALA A 221 -1.76 20.68 11.59
N ASN A 222 -2.33 20.94 12.77
CA ASN A 222 -1.74 21.78 13.81
C ASN A 222 -1.28 20.98 15.05
N GLU A 223 -1.43 19.66 15.07
CA GLU A 223 -0.86 18.83 16.14
C GLU A 223 0.66 19.09 16.19
N LYS A 224 1.10 19.77 17.23
CA LYS A 224 2.52 19.89 17.55
C LYS A 224 2.94 18.62 18.32
N ASP A 225 4.17 18.19 18.13
CA ASP A 225 4.76 17.09 18.90
C ASP A 225 4.39 17.23 20.38
N SER A 226 3.65 16.27 20.89
CA SER A 226 3.24 16.20 22.30
C SER A 226 4.10 15.19 23.04
#